data_94719352237a1ab59dda2fbee41b4563
#
_entry.id   94719352237a1ab59dda2fbee41b4563
#
_cell.length_a   1.000
_cell.length_b   1.000
_cell.length_c   1.000
_cell.angle_alpha   90.00
_cell.angle_beta   90.00
_cell.angle_gamma   90.00
#
_symmetry.space_group_name_H-M   'P 1'
#
loop_
_entity.id
_entity.type
_entity.pdbx_description
1 polymer ?
#
loop_
_entity_poly.entity_id
_entity_poly.type
_entity_poly.pdbx_seq_one_letter_code
_entity_poly.pdbx_strand_id
1 'polypeptide(L)'
;LYPSELDKAKRLLPGVEFVDVSDILIGMRQVKTPEELALWRRASDSFDRAHAFARDYRLTHGTDITDYEVKHATELWANDVLYQDLDLAGGAVHHGVASRVRIAVRAGPVTAVPHPNQPYYQRIGRGMAMQVAGIATVGGYGHECYRPYIIAGEDGAFDAHMRKLWTVSRHCCDLQRDHSVEGVTCSSVAYRIHKYQVAQGVRDYVYHRPAHGAGPEGHQSPYLALGDYTMMRQGMCFSEEPGLYDPARGCGFNWSDTVVVGEQRGWRMSRVPYTEQWCWIRL
;
A
#
# COMPACT_ATOMS: atom_id res chain seq x y z
N LEU A 1 -2.38 19.17 -18.11
CA LEU A 1 -3.11 19.97 -19.11
C LEU A 1 -3.40 19.10 -20.33
N TYR A 2 -4.66 19.06 -20.79
CA TYR A 2 -4.98 18.45 -22.08
C TYR A 2 -4.42 19.32 -23.22
N PRO A 3 -4.03 18.73 -24.37
CA PRO A 3 -3.54 19.51 -25.51
C PRO A 3 -4.48 20.65 -25.93
N SER A 4 -5.79 20.40 -25.88
CA SER A 4 -6.82 21.44 -26.20
C SER A 4 -6.81 22.60 -25.21
N GLU A 5 -6.48 22.40 -23.96
CA GLU A 5 -6.37 23.48 -22.95
C GLU A 5 -5.10 24.28 -23.15
N LEU A 6 -3.99 23.63 -23.49
CA LEU A 6 -2.75 24.32 -23.86
C LEU A 6 -2.95 25.18 -25.12
N ASP A 7 -3.61 24.63 -26.13
CA ASP A 7 -3.93 25.41 -27.36
C ASP A 7 -4.84 26.61 -27.08
N LYS A 8 -5.80 26.44 -26.17
CA LYS A 8 -6.65 27.55 -25.70
C LYS A 8 -5.82 28.60 -24.96
N ALA A 9 -4.93 28.18 -24.07
CA ALA A 9 -4.06 29.11 -23.35
C ALA A 9 -3.13 29.89 -24.31
N LYS A 10 -2.54 29.22 -25.29
CA LYS A 10 -1.70 29.85 -26.30
C LYS A 10 -2.47 30.90 -27.14
N ARG A 11 -3.74 30.65 -27.45
CA ARG A 11 -4.61 31.63 -28.14
C ARG A 11 -4.96 32.83 -27.29
N LEU A 12 -5.17 32.60 -25.98
CA LEU A 12 -5.55 33.68 -25.04
C LEU A 12 -4.37 34.55 -24.60
N LEU A 13 -3.18 33.98 -24.65
CA LEU A 13 -1.92 34.61 -24.18
C LEU A 13 -0.89 34.63 -25.32
N PRO A 14 -1.16 35.41 -26.41
CA PRO A 14 -0.24 35.51 -27.53
C PRO A 14 1.06 36.21 -27.09
N GLY A 15 2.21 35.61 -27.41
CA GLY A 15 3.53 36.13 -27.04
C GLY A 15 4.07 35.58 -25.70
N VAL A 16 3.31 34.76 -24.98
CA VAL A 16 3.83 34.03 -23.82
C VAL A 16 4.49 32.71 -24.25
N GLU A 17 5.68 32.49 -23.80
CA GLU A 17 6.37 31.19 -23.97
C GLU A 17 5.82 30.17 -22.95
N PHE A 18 5.40 29.00 -23.43
CA PHE A 18 4.95 27.89 -22.61
C PHE A 18 6.06 26.85 -22.51
N VAL A 19 6.59 26.65 -21.30
CA VAL A 19 7.66 25.68 -21.01
C VAL A 19 7.10 24.54 -20.20
N ASP A 20 7.42 23.30 -20.61
CA ASP A 20 7.09 22.12 -19.80
C ASP A 20 8.09 21.99 -18.65
N VAL A 21 7.58 22.03 -17.43
CA VAL A 21 8.37 21.90 -16.18
C VAL A 21 8.01 20.62 -15.42
N SER A 22 7.34 19.67 -16.05
CA SER A 22 6.85 18.44 -15.41
C SER A 22 7.97 17.66 -14.72
N ASP A 23 9.11 17.49 -15.39
CA ASP A 23 10.25 16.76 -14.83
C ASP A 23 10.84 17.45 -13.59
N ILE A 24 10.85 18.78 -13.57
CA ILE A 24 11.30 19.55 -12.40
C ILE A 24 10.36 19.30 -11.23
N LEU A 25 9.05 19.42 -11.45
CA LEU A 25 8.04 19.22 -10.41
C LEU A 25 8.02 17.78 -9.89
N ILE A 26 8.20 16.80 -10.78
CA ILE A 26 8.33 15.39 -10.38
C ILE A 26 9.60 15.21 -9.54
N GLY A 27 10.73 15.75 -10.00
CA GLY A 27 12.02 15.66 -9.31
C GLY A 27 11.98 16.26 -7.89
N MET A 28 11.31 17.39 -7.72
CA MET A 28 11.12 18.04 -6.40
C MET A 28 10.36 17.17 -5.41
N ARG A 29 9.43 16.33 -5.86
CA ARG A 29 8.58 15.49 -5.01
C ARG A 29 9.18 14.11 -4.69
N GLN A 30 10.25 13.72 -5.38
CA GLN A 30 10.82 12.38 -5.22
C GLN A 30 11.46 12.18 -3.85
N VAL A 31 12.28 13.11 -3.38
CA VAL A 31 12.94 13.08 -2.08
C VAL A 31 12.14 13.90 -1.09
N LYS A 32 11.74 13.30 0.01
CA LYS A 32 10.91 13.94 1.05
C LYS A 32 11.75 14.65 2.07
N THR A 33 11.28 15.81 2.50
CA THR A 33 11.86 16.52 3.64
C THR A 33 11.51 15.81 4.95
N PRO A 34 12.20 16.12 6.06
CA PRO A 34 11.83 15.60 7.38
C PRO A 34 10.39 15.94 7.80
N GLU A 35 9.89 17.12 7.43
CA GLU A 35 8.53 17.58 7.72
C GLU A 35 7.49 16.77 6.94
N GLU A 36 7.75 16.51 5.65
CA GLU A 36 6.91 15.65 4.82
C GLU A 36 6.86 14.21 5.38
N LEU A 37 8.02 13.68 5.78
CA LEU A 37 8.07 12.34 6.41
C LEU A 37 7.34 12.32 7.76
N ALA A 38 7.35 13.43 8.53
CA ALA A 38 6.61 13.52 9.78
C ALA A 38 5.09 13.49 9.57
N LEU A 39 4.57 14.18 8.56
CA LEU A 39 3.14 14.08 8.17
C LEU A 39 2.77 12.68 7.75
N TRP A 40 3.63 12.05 6.96
CA TRP A 40 3.42 10.69 6.50
C TRP A 40 3.45 9.67 7.65
N ARG A 41 4.35 9.87 8.63
CA ARG A 41 4.38 9.06 9.86
C ARG A 41 3.07 9.15 10.63
N ARG A 42 2.49 10.35 10.77
CA ARG A 42 1.18 10.53 11.41
C ARG A 42 0.08 9.76 10.69
N ALA A 43 0.08 9.78 9.35
CA ALA A 43 -0.84 9.00 8.55
C ALA A 43 -0.64 7.48 8.80
N SER A 44 0.61 7.02 8.83
CA SER A 44 0.95 5.63 9.13
C SER A 44 0.50 5.20 10.52
N ASP A 45 0.76 5.99 11.56
CA ASP A 45 0.36 5.68 12.94
C ASP A 45 -1.17 5.59 13.08
N SER A 46 -1.93 6.43 12.37
CA SER A 46 -3.40 6.36 12.31
C SER A 46 -3.86 5.08 11.61
N PHE A 47 -3.18 4.70 10.53
CA PHE A 47 -3.55 3.51 9.78
C PHE A 47 -3.15 2.21 10.49
N ASP A 48 -2.06 2.21 11.24
CA ASP A 48 -1.66 1.08 12.10
C ASP A 48 -2.76 0.74 13.12
N ARG A 49 -3.37 1.76 13.73
CA ARG A 49 -4.51 1.59 14.64
C ARG A 49 -5.75 1.09 13.91
N ALA A 50 -6.01 1.58 12.70
CA ALA A 50 -7.11 1.08 11.88
C ALA A 50 -6.96 -0.40 11.53
N HIS A 51 -5.76 -0.86 11.21
CA HIS A 51 -5.46 -2.29 10.99
C HIS A 51 -5.70 -3.14 12.24
N ALA A 52 -5.26 -2.67 13.40
CA ALA A 52 -5.51 -3.36 14.67
C ALA A 52 -7.01 -3.48 14.95
N PHE A 53 -7.74 -2.37 14.82
CA PHE A 53 -9.19 -2.37 14.98
C PHE A 53 -9.89 -3.32 13.98
N ALA A 54 -9.55 -3.28 12.70
CA ALA A 54 -10.16 -4.14 11.68
C ALA A 54 -9.98 -5.62 12.00
N ARG A 55 -8.75 -5.99 12.43
CA ARG A 55 -8.42 -7.35 12.82
C ARG A 55 -9.22 -7.80 14.04
N ASP A 56 -9.24 -6.99 15.10
CA ASP A 56 -9.92 -7.33 16.35
C ASP A 56 -11.43 -7.35 16.16
N TYR A 57 -11.99 -6.41 15.41
CA TYR A 57 -13.39 -6.39 15.02
C TYR A 57 -13.78 -7.67 14.28
N ARG A 58 -12.95 -8.09 13.32
CA ARG A 58 -13.14 -9.34 12.57
C ARG A 58 -13.10 -10.57 13.48
N LEU A 59 -12.14 -10.64 14.40
CA LEU A 59 -12.01 -11.79 15.33
C LEU A 59 -13.20 -11.89 16.29
N THR A 60 -13.71 -10.75 16.76
CA THR A 60 -14.86 -10.70 17.68
C THR A 60 -16.15 -11.21 17.04
N HIS A 61 -16.35 -11.01 15.72
CA HIS A 61 -17.57 -11.37 15.03
C HIS A 61 -17.53 -12.77 14.36
N GLY A 62 -16.43 -13.50 14.46
CA GLY A 62 -16.31 -14.86 13.93
C GLY A 62 -16.61 -14.93 12.42
N THR A 63 -17.44 -15.87 11.98
CA THR A 63 -17.83 -16.04 10.57
C THR A 63 -19.10 -15.28 10.18
N ASP A 64 -19.73 -14.58 11.11
CA ASP A 64 -20.99 -13.87 10.87
C ASP A 64 -20.77 -12.39 10.58
N ILE A 65 -19.87 -12.11 9.66
CA ILE A 65 -19.55 -10.75 9.24
C ILE A 65 -19.15 -10.72 7.76
N THR A 66 -19.47 -9.62 7.10
CA THR A 66 -19.08 -9.35 5.70
C THR A 66 -17.89 -8.43 5.62
N ASP A 67 -17.20 -8.44 4.46
CA ASP A 67 -16.14 -7.49 4.12
C ASP A 67 -16.63 -6.04 4.18
N TYR A 68 -17.90 -5.80 3.82
CA TYR A 68 -18.56 -4.51 3.91
C TYR A 68 -18.67 -4.00 5.35
N GLU A 69 -19.12 -4.84 6.29
CA GLU A 69 -19.29 -4.48 7.69
C GLU A 69 -17.94 -4.16 8.36
N VAL A 70 -16.92 -4.99 8.13
CA VAL A 70 -15.57 -4.72 8.64
C VAL A 70 -15.03 -3.41 8.08
N LYS A 71 -15.18 -3.17 6.78
CA LYS A 71 -14.78 -1.93 6.11
C LYS A 71 -15.44 -0.72 6.75
N HIS A 72 -16.76 -0.72 6.87
CA HIS A 72 -17.49 0.45 7.37
C HIS A 72 -17.22 0.73 8.83
N ALA A 73 -17.23 -0.30 9.70
CA ALA A 73 -16.93 -0.14 11.11
C ALA A 73 -15.50 0.43 11.31
N THR A 74 -14.54 -0.10 10.56
CA THR A 74 -13.15 0.36 10.65
C THR A 74 -12.98 1.78 10.14
N GLU A 75 -13.56 2.12 9.00
CA GLU A 75 -13.41 3.45 8.38
C GLU A 75 -14.03 4.54 9.23
N LEU A 76 -15.22 4.27 9.81
CA LEU A 76 -15.89 5.21 10.73
C LEU A 76 -15.03 5.44 11.98
N TRP A 77 -14.67 4.38 12.68
CA TRP A 77 -13.84 4.45 13.88
C TRP A 77 -12.48 5.14 13.62
N ALA A 78 -11.82 4.79 12.54
CA ALA A 78 -10.49 5.33 12.23
C ALA A 78 -10.51 6.82 11.90
N ASN A 79 -11.57 7.32 11.24
CA ASN A 79 -11.71 8.76 11.00
C ASN A 79 -12.04 9.52 12.28
N ASP A 80 -12.90 8.99 13.15
CA ASP A 80 -13.18 9.61 14.46
C ASP A 80 -11.88 9.78 15.25
N VAL A 81 -11.08 8.72 15.34
CA VAL A 81 -9.79 8.75 16.06
C VAL A 81 -8.79 9.70 15.39
N LEU A 82 -8.70 9.69 14.07
CA LEU A 82 -7.81 10.60 13.34
C LEU A 82 -8.15 12.06 13.63
N TYR A 83 -9.42 12.45 13.55
CA TYR A 83 -9.81 13.84 13.76
C TYR A 83 -9.66 14.28 15.22
N GLN A 84 -9.90 13.40 16.18
CA GLN A 84 -9.62 13.67 17.59
C GLN A 84 -8.11 13.92 17.82
N ASP A 85 -7.25 13.11 17.23
CA ASP A 85 -5.79 13.30 17.33
C ASP A 85 -5.31 14.60 16.66
N LEU A 86 -5.91 14.98 15.55
CA LEU A 86 -5.59 16.23 14.86
C LEU A 86 -6.02 17.45 15.69
N ASP A 87 -7.18 17.39 16.33
CA ASP A 87 -7.71 18.44 17.20
C ASP A 87 -6.81 18.62 18.45
N LEU A 88 -6.47 17.53 19.11
CA LEU A 88 -5.59 17.53 20.29
C LEU A 88 -4.18 18.07 20.00
N ALA A 89 -3.71 18.01 18.76
CA ALA A 89 -2.39 18.49 18.39
C ALA A 89 -2.26 20.03 18.35
N GLY A 90 -3.33 20.78 18.65
CA GLY A 90 -3.26 22.25 18.83
C GLY A 90 -2.85 23.06 17.59
N GLY A 91 -2.96 22.51 16.42
CA GLY A 91 -2.64 23.11 15.12
C GLY A 91 -3.40 22.44 14.00
N ALA A 92 -4.38 21.72 14.40
CA ALA A 92 -5.15 20.78 13.58
C ALA A 92 -5.90 21.41 12.40
N VAL A 93 -6.20 22.69 12.45
CA VAL A 93 -6.94 23.38 11.39
C VAL A 93 -6.29 23.20 10.02
N HIS A 94 -4.97 23.23 9.96
CA HIS A 94 -4.24 23.03 8.72
C HIS A 94 -4.07 21.55 8.35
N HIS A 95 -3.94 20.67 9.33
CA HIS A 95 -3.75 19.22 9.11
C HIS A 95 -5.06 18.48 8.85
N GLY A 96 -6.22 19.06 9.18
CA GLY A 96 -7.54 18.52 8.82
C GLY A 96 -7.79 18.57 7.31
N VAL A 97 -7.20 19.53 6.61
CA VAL A 97 -7.28 19.62 5.15
C VAL A 97 -6.59 18.42 4.51
N ALA A 98 -7.28 17.74 3.59
CA ALA A 98 -6.80 16.54 2.92
C ALA A 98 -6.35 15.43 3.89
N SER A 99 -7.02 15.31 5.06
CA SER A 99 -6.76 14.26 6.04
C SER A 99 -7.98 13.34 6.13
N ARG A 100 -7.73 12.02 6.03
CA ARG A 100 -8.77 10.99 6.12
C ARG A 100 -8.17 9.60 6.18
N VAL A 101 -8.96 8.64 6.65
CA VAL A 101 -8.67 7.21 6.50
C VAL A 101 -9.72 6.59 5.56
N ARG A 102 -9.27 5.85 4.56
CA ARG A 102 -10.10 5.05 3.67
C ARG A 102 -9.71 3.59 3.81
N ILE A 103 -10.69 2.74 4.03
CA ILE A 103 -10.50 1.31 4.22
C ILE A 103 -11.13 0.54 3.05
N ALA A 104 -10.42 -0.49 2.61
CA ALA A 104 -10.94 -1.53 1.75
C ALA A 104 -10.72 -2.89 2.44
N VAL A 105 -11.76 -3.68 2.52
CA VAL A 105 -11.68 -5.08 2.99
C VAL A 105 -12.17 -5.99 1.89
N ARG A 106 -11.47 -7.09 1.69
CA ARG A 106 -11.76 -8.08 0.64
C ARG A 106 -11.64 -9.46 1.22
N ALA A 107 -12.52 -10.37 0.83
CA ALA A 107 -12.46 -11.76 1.27
C ALA A 107 -12.78 -12.72 0.12
N GLY A 108 -12.16 -13.90 0.15
CA GLY A 108 -12.37 -14.94 -0.84
C GLY A 108 -11.91 -14.56 -2.25
N PRO A 109 -12.68 -14.95 -3.30
CA PRO A 109 -12.22 -14.83 -4.69
C PRO A 109 -11.82 -13.43 -5.14
N VAL A 110 -12.40 -12.40 -4.56
CA VAL A 110 -12.08 -11.01 -4.92
C VAL A 110 -10.65 -10.61 -4.52
N THR A 111 -10.01 -11.33 -3.60
CA THR A 111 -8.60 -11.11 -3.25
C THR A 111 -7.67 -11.45 -4.40
N ALA A 112 -8.09 -12.31 -5.34
CA ALA A 112 -7.34 -12.67 -6.54
C ALA A 112 -7.36 -11.58 -7.63
N VAL A 113 -8.13 -10.50 -7.43
CA VAL A 113 -8.14 -9.35 -8.33
C VAL A 113 -7.25 -8.25 -7.77
N PRO A 114 -6.22 -7.81 -8.51
CA PRO A 114 -5.39 -6.70 -8.06
C PRO A 114 -6.21 -5.42 -7.84
N HIS A 115 -6.02 -4.78 -6.69
CA HIS A 115 -6.54 -3.44 -6.36
C HIS A 115 -8.06 -3.22 -6.53
N PRO A 116 -8.98 -4.17 -6.18
CA PRO A 116 -10.39 -3.86 -6.14
C PRO A 116 -10.66 -2.84 -5.02
N ASN A 117 -11.42 -1.80 -5.33
CA ASN A 117 -11.55 -0.63 -4.44
C ASN A 117 -12.77 -0.66 -3.53
N GLN A 118 -13.60 -1.70 -3.60
CA GLN A 118 -14.87 -1.75 -2.88
C GLN A 118 -15.12 -3.12 -2.26
N PRO A 119 -15.91 -3.20 -1.18
CA PRO A 119 -16.39 -4.47 -0.65
C PRO A 119 -17.45 -5.07 -1.58
N TYR A 120 -17.61 -6.37 -1.50
CA TYR A 120 -18.54 -7.14 -2.35
C TYR A 120 -19.65 -7.83 -1.57
N TYR A 121 -19.84 -7.49 -0.30
CA TYR A 121 -20.74 -8.18 0.64
C TYR A 121 -20.40 -9.67 0.80
N GLN A 122 -19.13 -10.00 0.60
CA GLN A 122 -18.65 -11.36 0.81
C GLN A 122 -18.60 -11.66 2.31
N ARG A 123 -19.32 -12.71 2.74
CA ARG A 123 -19.13 -13.25 4.09
C ARG A 123 -17.72 -13.78 4.25
N ILE A 124 -17.09 -13.39 5.33
CA ILE A 124 -15.71 -13.78 5.62
C ILE A 124 -15.74 -15.12 6.35
N GLY A 125 -15.48 -16.20 5.61
CA GLY A 125 -15.57 -17.58 6.08
C GLY A 125 -14.22 -18.25 6.31
N ARG A 126 -14.29 -19.50 6.76
CA ARG A 126 -13.13 -20.37 6.91
C ARG A 126 -12.54 -20.77 5.54
N GLY A 127 -11.24 -21.03 5.52
CA GLY A 127 -10.52 -21.45 4.31
C GLY A 127 -10.35 -20.36 3.25
N MET A 128 -10.57 -19.08 3.60
CA MET A 128 -10.48 -17.96 2.68
C MET A 128 -9.20 -17.14 2.86
N ALA A 129 -8.74 -16.54 1.78
CA ALA A 129 -7.88 -15.36 1.86
C ALA A 129 -8.73 -14.14 2.22
N MET A 130 -8.17 -13.22 3.01
CA MET A 130 -8.76 -11.92 3.31
C MET A 130 -7.69 -10.85 3.20
N GLN A 131 -8.07 -9.64 2.87
CA GLN A 131 -7.17 -8.49 2.86
C GLN A 131 -7.83 -7.30 3.55
N VAL A 132 -7.10 -6.68 4.47
CA VAL A 132 -7.38 -5.33 4.95
C VAL A 132 -6.40 -4.40 4.26
N ALA A 133 -6.92 -3.40 3.58
CA ALA A 133 -6.18 -2.49 2.73
C ALA A 133 -6.71 -1.06 2.90
N GLY A 134 -5.99 -0.09 2.38
CA GLY A 134 -6.47 1.28 2.29
C GLY A 134 -5.35 2.28 2.36
N ILE A 135 -5.75 3.53 2.58
CA ILE A 135 -4.84 4.66 2.67
C ILE A 135 -5.29 5.60 3.79
N ALA A 136 -4.35 6.00 4.62
CA ALA A 136 -4.54 7.14 5.52
C ALA A 136 -3.77 8.34 4.98
N THR A 137 -4.39 9.49 4.99
CA THR A 137 -3.81 10.74 4.51
C THR A 137 -3.82 11.78 5.63
N VAL A 138 -2.71 12.48 5.82
CA VAL A 138 -2.59 13.64 6.72
C VAL A 138 -1.89 14.75 5.97
N GLY A 139 -2.55 15.91 5.87
CA GLY A 139 -2.00 17.06 5.16
C GLY A 139 -1.64 16.78 3.69
N GLY A 140 -2.36 15.88 3.02
CA GLY A 140 -2.11 15.48 1.65
C GLY A 140 -1.11 14.32 1.46
N TYR A 141 -0.39 13.91 2.50
CA TYR A 141 0.55 12.78 2.43
C TYR A 141 -0.16 11.47 2.79
N GLY A 142 -0.23 10.56 1.81
CA GLY A 142 -0.96 9.31 1.91
C GLY A 142 -0.07 8.11 2.22
N HIS A 143 -0.31 7.46 3.36
CA HIS A 143 0.28 6.18 3.69
C HIS A 143 -0.65 5.05 3.26
N GLU A 144 -0.20 4.27 2.31
CA GLU A 144 -0.88 3.06 1.85
C GLU A 144 -0.36 1.85 2.62
N CYS A 145 -1.28 1.04 3.15
CA CYS A 145 -0.90 -0.14 3.91
C CYS A 145 -1.92 -1.27 3.69
N TYR A 146 -1.41 -2.42 3.25
CA TYR A 146 -2.19 -3.63 3.01
C TYR A 146 -1.61 -4.78 3.81
N ARG A 147 -2.50 -5.56 4.42
CA ARG A 147 -2.12 -6.84 5.06
C ARG A 147 -3.04 -7.94 4.56
N PRO A 148 -2.48 -8.94 3.90
CA PRO A 148 -3.20 -10.14 3.52
C PRO A 148 -3.24 -11.15 4.65
N TYR A 149 -4.40 -11.77 4.83
CA TYR A 149 -4.67 -12.76 5.87
C TYR A 149 -5.03 -14.10 5.25
N ILE A 150 -4.74 -15.18 5.97
CA ILE A 150 -5.26 -16.53 5.69
C ILE A 150 -6.15 -16.94 6.84
N ILE A 151 -7.37 -17.35 6.54
CA ILE A 151 -8.31 -17.89 7.52
C ILE A 151 -8.25 -19.40 7.44
N ALA A 152 -8.05 -20.08 8.58
CA ALA A 152 -7.99 -21.53 8.66
C ALA A 152 -9.27 -22.18 8.16
N GLY A 153 -9.15 -23.38 7.60
CA GLY A 153 -10.27 -24.24 7.22
C GLY A 153 -11.09 -24.75 8.40
N GLU A 154 -12.12 -25.54 8.13
CA GLU A 154 -12.96 -26.15 9.17
C GLU A 154 -12.17 -27.11 10.06
N ASP A 155 -11.13 -27.74 9.54
CA ASP A 155 -10.19 -28.60 10.27
C ASP A 155 -9.13 -27.82 11.09
N GLY A 156 -9.19 -26.48 11.06
CA GLY A 156 -8.21 -25.61 11.68
C GLY A 156 -6.87 -25.50 10.95
N ALA A 157 -6.73 -26.14 9.78
CA ALA A 157 -5.52 -26.07 8.98
C ALA A 157 -5.52 -24.83 8.05
N PHE A 158 -4.33 -24.38 7.71
CA PHE A 158 -4.12 -23.35 6.69
C PHE A 158 -3.77 -23.97 5.35
N ASP A 159 -4.46 -23.58 4.28
CA ASP A 159 -4.20 -24.10 2.93
C ASP A 159 -2.73 -23.91 2.52
N ALA A 160 -2.10 -24.98 2.07
CA ALA A 160 -0.67 -25.01 1.77
C ALA A 160 -0.29 -24.09 0.60
N HIS A 161 -1.16 -23.95 -0.41
CA HIS A 161 -0.92 -23.07 -1.54
C HIS A 161 -1.03 -21.59 -1.13
N MET A 162 -2.05 -21.23 -0.35
CA MET A 162 -2.19 -19.89 0.19
C MET A 162 -0.99 -19.52 1.06
N ARG A 163 -0.54 -20.43 1.93
CA ARG A 163 0.68 -20.25 2.75
C ARG A 163 1.89 -19.97 1.88
N LYS A 164 2.08 -20.74 0.80
CA LYS A 164 3.19 -20.53 -0.15
C LYS A 164 3.15 -19.13 -0.77
N LEU A 165 2.02 -18.72 -1.34
CA LEU A 165 1.89 -17.41 -1.97
C LEU A 165 2.09 -16.28 -0.96
N TRP A 166 1.47 -16.38 0.22
CA TRP A 166 1.62 -15.42 1.31
C TRP A 166 3.09 -15.26 1.74
N THR A 167 3.78 -16.39 1.98
CA THR A 167 5.17 -16.39 2.44
C THR A 167 6.11 -15.80 1.38
N VAL A 168 5.92 -16.16 0.11
CA VAL A 168 6.76 -15.64 -0.98
C VAL A 168 6.52 -14.15 -1.19
N SER A 169 5.27 -13.68 -1.22
CA SER A 169 5.00 -12.25 -1.38
C SER A 169 5.52 -11.44 -0.19
N ARG A 170 5.37 -11.95 1.04
CA ARG A 170 5.94 -11.33 2.24
C ARG A 170 7.48 -11.21 2.16
N HIS A 171 8.16 -12.26 1.71
CA HIS A 171 9.62 -12.21 1.55
C HIS A 171 10.06 -11.21 0.48
N CYS A 172 9.27 -11.02 -0.57
CA CYS A 172 9.51 -9.96 -1.56
C CYS A 172 9.50 -8.56 -0.93
N CYS A 173 8.65 -8.33 0.08
CA CYS A 173 8.68 -7.08 0.86
C CYS A 173 10.02 -6.92 1.62
N ASP A 174 10.56 -8.00 2.21
CA ASP A 174 11.86 -7.92 2.87
C ASP A 174 12.99 -7.61 1.87
N LEU A 175 12.97 -8.26 0.69
CA LEU A 175 13.92 -7.96 -0.38
C LEU A 175 13.85 -6.49 -0.83
N GLN A 176 12.65 -5.93 -0.98
CA GLN A 176 12.49 -4.53 -1.33
C GLN A 176 13.10 -3.62 -0.27
N ARG A 177 12.69 -3.80 1.00
CA ARG A 177 13.22 -3.00 2.11
C ARG A 177 14.73 -3.09 2.20
N ASP A 178 15.30 -4.28 2.15
CA ASP A 178 16.73 -4.52 2.37
C ASP A 178 17.59 -3.97 1.22
N HIS A 179 17.02 -3.81 0.03
CA HIS A 179 17.68 -3.25 -1.14
C HIS A 179 17.25 -1.85 -1.54
N SER A 180 16.32 -1.21 -0.80
CA SER A 180 16.00 0.21 -0.97
C SER A 180 17.09 1.08 -0.34
N VAL A 181 18.23 1.14 -1.02
CA VAL A 181 19.47 1.77 -0.56
C VAL A 181 19.89 2.86 -1.54
N GLU A 182 20.44 3.96 -1.02
CA GLU A 182 20.96 5.04 -1.84
C GLU A 182 22.00 4.52 -2.84
N GLY A 183 21.94 5.02 -4.07
CA GLY A 183 22.84 4.61 -5.15
C GLY A 183 22.48 3.29 -5.85
N VAL A 184 21.43 2.60 -5.42
CA VAL A 184 20.91 1.39 -6.09
C VAL A 184 19.85 1.80 -7.11
N THR A 185 19.81 1.18 -8.29
CA THR A 185 18.80 1.47 -9.30
C THR A 185 17.47 0.77 -8.99
N CYS A 186 16.35 1.42 -9.29
CA CYS A 186 15.01 0.84 -9.16
C CYS A 186 14.89 -0.51 -9.90
N SER A 187 15.45 -0.60 -11.11
CA SER A 187 15.45 -1.82 -11.91
C SER A 187 16.17 -2.98 -11.22
N SER A 188 17.27 -2.72 -10.51
CA SER A 188 18.04 -3.78 -9.86
C SER A 188 17.28 -4.40 -8.68
N VAL A 189 16.50 -3.61 -7.94
CA VAL A 189 15.62 -4.12 -6.87
C VAL A 189 14.46 -4.93 -7.46
N ALA A 190 13.80 -4.41 -8.49
CA ALA A 190 12.75 -5.12 -9.20
C ALA A 190 13.24 -6.47 -9.76
N TYR A 191 14.46 -6.49 -10.32
CA TYR A 191 15.07 -7.72 -10.83
C TYR A 191 15.33 -8.76 -9.73
N ARG A 192 15.81 -8.34 -8.56
CA ARG A 192 16.02 -9.25 -7.41
C ARG A 192 14.72 -9.90 -6.96
N ILE A 193 13.65 -9.12 -6.86
CA ILE A 193 12.31 -9.61 -6.50
C ILE A 193 11.83 -10.59 -7.57
N HIS A 194 11.89 -10.21 -8.84
CA HIS A 194 11.47 -11.07 -9.94
C HIS A 194 12.25 -12.39 -9.99
N LYS A 195 13.58 -12.33 -9.85
CA LYS A 195 14.43 -13.53 -9.80
C LYS A 195 14.04 -14.47 -8.66
N TYR A 196 13.72 -13.93 -7.49
CA TYR A 196 13.24 -14.72 -6.36
C TYR A 196 11.87 -15.36 -6.67
N GLN A 197 10.93 -14.61 -7.21
CA GLN A 197 9.59 -15.12 -7.59
C GLN A 197 9.70 -16.27 -8.60
N VAL A 198 10.58 -16.15 -9.60
CA VAL A 198 10.86 -17.22 -10.57
C VAL A 198 11.44 -18.45 -9.87
N ALA A 199 12.43 -18.27 -8.99
CA ALA A 199 13.06 -19.37 -8.25
C ALA A 199 12.07 -20.11 -7.32
N GLN A 200 11.05 -19.42 -6.81
CA GLN A 200 9.97 -20.01 -5.99
C GLN A 200 8.86 -20.65 -6.85
N GLY A 201 8.92 -20.56 -8.17
CA GLY A 201 7.88 -21.09 -9.09
C GLY A 201 6.53 -20.39 -8.95
N VAL A 202 6.55 -19.08 -8.71
CA VAL A 202 5.32 -18.27 -8.56
C VAL A 202 5.19 -17.16 -9.61
N ARG A 203 6.02 -17.20 -10.66
CA ARG A 203 6.03 -16.18 -11.71
C ARG A 203 4.65 -15.94 -12.34
N ASP A 204 3.88 -17.00 -12.55
CA ASP A 204 2.59 -16.94 -13.24
C ASP A 204 1.49 -16.30 -12.39
N TYR A 205 1.75 -16.07 -11.10
CA TYR A 205 0.88 -15.35 -10.18
C TYR A 205 1.23 -13.87 -10.04
N VAL A 206 2.31 -13.40 -10.68
CA VAL A 206 2.72 -12.00 -10.67
C VAL A 206 1.95 -11.23 -11.74
N TYR A 207 1.26 -10.17 -11.32
CA TYR A 207 0.43 -9.37 -12.22
C TYR A 207 1.00 -7.99 -12.51
N HIS A 208 1.70 -7.38 -11.58
CA HIS A 208 2.21 -6.02 -11.71
C HIS A 208 3.61 -5.87 -11.11
N ARG A 209 4.22 -4.70 -11.32
CA ARG A 209 5.50 -4.34 -10.70
C ARG A 209 5.41 -4.37 -9.18
N PRO A 210 6.53 -4.62 -8.47
CA PRO A 210 6.51 -4.79 -7.01
C PRO A 210 6.37 -3.48 -6.22
N ALA A 211 6.58 -2.30 -6.83
CA ALA A 211 6.41 -1.03 -6.14
C ALA A 211 6.35 0.17 -7.09
N HIS A 212 5.88 1.28 -6.56
CA HIS A 212 5.91 2.59 -7.22
C HIS A 212 6.34 3.67 -6.23
N GLY A 213 6.90 4.76 -6.74
CA GLY A 213 7.16 5.95 -5.95
C GLY A 213 5.85 6.52 -5.41
N ALA A 214 5.92 7.09 -4.24
CA ALA A 214 4.76 7.67 -3.55
C ALA A 214 5.10 9.07 -3.00
N GLY A 215 4.06 9.89 -2.83
CA GLY A 215 4.17 11.28 -2.39
C GLY A 215 2.79 11.91 -2.23
N PRO A 216 2.66 13.20 -2.52
CA PRO A 216 1.35 13.85 -2.64
C PRO A 216 0.45 13.20 -3.70
N GLU A 217 1.06 12.61 -4.73
CA GLU A 217 0.37 11.67 -5.63
C GLU A 217 0.62 10.24 -5.14
N GLY A 218 -0.45 9.43 -5.10
CA GLY A 218 -0.37 8.03 -4.67
C GLY A 218 0.60 7.23 -5.55
N HIS A 219 0.57 7.44 -6.86
CA HIS A 219 1.46 6.83 -7.84
C HIS A 219 2.27 7.89 -8.57
N GLN A 220 3.58 7.89 -8.36
CA GLN A 220 4.51 8.76 -9.07
C GLN A 220 5.81 8.02 -9.41
N SER A 221 6.58 8.57 -10.34
CA SER A 221 7.94 8.07 -10.61
C SER A 221 8.89 8.34 -9.43
N PRO A 222 9.98 7.54 -9.28
CA PRO A 222 10.33 6.38 -10.11
C PRO A 222 9.54 5.13 -9.71
N TYR A 223 9.64 4.09 -10.53
CA TYR A 223 8.96 2.82 -10.30
C TYR A 223 9.99 1.71 -10.04
N LEU A 224 9.74 0.84 -9.04
CA LEU A 224 10.49 -0.40 -8.97
C LEU A 224 9.99 -1.33 -10.10
N ALA A 225 10.55 -1.13 -11.27
CA ALA A 225 10.19 -1.86 -12.49
C ALA A 225 11.45 -2.24 -13.27
N LEU A 226 11.39 -3.34 -14.00
CA LEU A 226 12.47 -3.69 -14.92
C LEU A 226 12.57 -2.59 -15.98
N GLY A 227 13.79 -2.07 -16.19
CA GLY A 227 14.04 -0.97 -17.12
C GLY A 227 13.97 0.45 -16.52
N ASP A 228 13.55 0.62 -15.28
CA ASP A 228 13.67 1.91 -14.58
C ASP A 228 15.05 2.02 -13.91
N TYR A 229 15.97 2.72 -14.55
CA TYR A 229 17.35 2.90 -14.10
C TYR A 229 17.53 4.12 -13.19
N THR A 230 16.45 4.71 -12.70
CA THR A 230 16.54 5.80 -11.73
C THR A 230 17.31 5.35 -10.50
N MET A 231 18.33 6.11 -10.13
CA MET A 231 19.12 5.87 -8.93
C MET A 231 18.30 6.32 -7.70
N MET A 232 18.15 5.43 -6.73
CA MET A 232 17.51 5.78 -5.48
C MET A 232 18.35 6.76 -4.69
N ARG A 233 17.67 7.71 -4.04
CA ARG A 233 18.27 8.69 -3.12
C ARG A 233 17.60 8.55 -1.76
N GLN A 234 18.37 8.79 -0.72
CA GLN A 234 17.87 8.80 0.66
C GLN A 234 16.64 9.72 0.78
N GLY A 235 15.61 9.28 1.48
CA GLY A 235 14.34 10.01 1.63
C GLY A 235 13.35 9.82 0.46
N MET A 236 13.70 9.10 -0.61
CA MET A 236 12.68 8.63 -1.55
C MET A 236 11.77 7.61 -0.87
N CYS A 237 10.48 7.65 -1.21
CA CYS A 237 9.47 6.75 -0.64
C CYS A 237 8.81 5.93 -1.74
N PHE A 238 8.63 4.64 -1.46
CA PHE A 238 7.97 3.70 -2.36
C PHE A 238 6.82 3.00 -1.62
N SER A 239 5.67 2.86 -2.26
CA SER A 239 4.67 1.88 -1.84
C SER A 239 5.13 0.50 -2.28
N GLU A 240 5.38 -0.42 -1.33
CA GLU A 240 5.78 -1.79 -1.65
C GLU A 240 4.53 -2.64 -1.92
N GLU A 241 4.46 -3.32 -3.07
CA GLU A 241 3.29 -4.08 -3.49
C GLU A 241 3.63 -5.36 -4.25
N PRO A 242 4.42 -6.28 -3.69
CA PRO A 242 4.79 -7.51 -4.38
C PRO A 242 3.65 -8.55 -4.32
N GLY A 243 2.51 -8.24 -4.95
CA GLY A 243 1.32 -9.09 -4.96
C GLY A 243 1.48 -10.37 -5.77
N LEU A 244 0.85 -11.45 -5.28
CA LEU A 244 0.70 -12.73 -5.98
C LEU A 244 -0.78 -13.11 -6.01
N TYR A 245 -1.31 -13.45 -7.19
CA TYR A 245 -2.74 -13.63 -7.43
C TYR A 245 -3.02 -14.93 -8.18
N ASP A 246 -3.92 -15.76 -7.65
CA ASP A 246 -4.38 -16.98 -8.28
C ASP A 246 -5.90 -16.94 -8.49
N PRO A 247 -6.37 -16.45 -9.65
CA PRO A 247 -7.79 -16.41 -9.95
C PRO A 247 -8.44 -17.78 -10.02
N ALA A 248 -7.68 -18.83 -10.43
CA ALA A 248 -8.21 -20.18 -10.55
C ALA A 248 -8.56 -20.78 -9.18
N ARG A 249 -7.84 -20.37 -8.12
CA ARG A 249 -8.10 -20.77 -6.74
C ARG A 249 -8.82 -19.71 -5.91
N GLY A 250 -9.12 -18.55 -6.49
CA GLY A 250 -9.83 -17.46 -5.83
C GLY A 250 -9.07 -16.88 -4.62
N CYS A 251 -7.75 -16.75 -4.71
CA CYS A 251 -6.95 -16.18 -3.64
C CYS A 251 -5.84 -15.27 -4.16
N GLY A 252 -5.53 -14.22 -3.40
CA GLY A 252 -4.44 -13.31 -3.69
C GLY A 252 -3.88 -12.66 -2.42
N PHE A 253 -2.59 -12.34 -2.46
CA PHE A 253 -1.84 -11.82 -1.34
C PHE A 253 -1.03 -10.62 -1.81
N ASN A 254 -1.60 -9.44 -1.63
CA ASN A 254 -0.92 -8.17 -1.86
C ASN A 254 -0.57 -7.52 -0.52
N TRP A 255 0.67 -7.12 -0.39
CA TRP A 255 1.15 -6.33 0.72
C TRP A 255 1.25 -4.87 0.28
N SER A 256 1.09 -3.95 1.19
CA SER A 256 1.55 -2.59 0.98
C SER A 256 2.09 -2.00 2.26
N ASP A 257 3.12 -1.19 2.12
CA ASP A 257 3.70 -0.33 3.13
C ASP A 257 4.49 0.78 2.44
N THR A 258 4.77 1.85 3.15
CA THR A 258 5.72 2.85 2.67
C THR A 258 7.12 2.47 3.10
N VAL A 259 7.97 2.14 2.12
CA VAL A 259 9.41 1.95 2.32
C VAL A 259 10.14 3.24 2.00
N VAL A 260 10.89 3.74 2.95
CA VAL A 260 11.76 4.92 2.77
C VAL A 260 13.17 4.44 2.48
N VAL A 261 13.78 5.00 1.43
CA VAL A 261 15.17 4.69 1.05
C VAL A 261 16.13 5.22 2.12
N GLY A 262 17.01 4.36 2.60
CA GLY A 262 18.02 4.69 3.58
C GLY A 262 19.45 4.58 3.01
N GLU A 263 20.43 4.94 3.83
CA GLU A 263 21.84 4.89 3.45
C GLU A 263 22.36 3.45 3.31
N GLN A 264 22.06 2.58 4.25
CA GLN A 264 22.52 1.18 4.28
C GLN A 264 21.38 0.19 4.08
N ARG A 265 20.15 0.59 4.38
CA ARG A 265 18.94 -0.21 4.32
C ARG A 265 17.72 0.71 4.33
N GLY A 266 16.70 0.35 3.56
CA GLY A 266 15.38 0.98 3.67
C GLY A 266 14.67 0.62 4.98
N TRP A 267 13.69 1.42 5.35
CA TRP A 267 12.85 1.17 6.51
C TRP A 267 11.37 1.37 6.18
N ARG A 268 10.51 0.62 6.85
CA ARG A 268 9.05 0.71 6.70
C ARG A 268 8.47 1.72 7.66
N MET A 269 7.45 2.41 7.21
CA MET A 269 6.72 3.36 8.04
C MET A 269 5.76 2.67 9.00
N SER A 270 4.99 1.70 8.52
CA SER A 270 4.01 0.99 9.33
C SER A 270 4.67 0.06 10.36
N ARG A 271 4.00 -0.08 11.50
CA ARG A 271 4.32 -1.04 12.56
C ARG A 271 3.39 -2.25 12.58
N VAL A 272 2.42 -2.32 11.66
CA VAL A 272 1.53 -3.48 11.54
C VAL A 272 2.37 -4.73 11.24
N PRO A 273 2.24 -5.80 12.03
CA PRO A 273 3.11 -6.96 11.90
C PRO A 273 3.01 -7.67 10.54
N TYR A 274 4.15 -8.21 10.12
CA TYR A 274 4.32 -9.09 8.95
C TYR A 274 4.46 -10.56 9.36
N THR A 275 3.81 -10.97 10.43
CA THR A 275 3.97 -12.30 11.04
C THR A 275 2.77 -13.20 10.79
N GLU A 276 3.03 -14.51 10.81
CA GLU A 276 1.98 -15.53 10.74
C GLU A 276 0.98 -15.39 11.89
N GLN A 277 1.45 -15.12 13.10
CA GLN A 277 0.58 -14.91 14.28
C GLN A 277 -0.41 -13.75 14.09
N TRP A 278 -0.01 -12.73 13.33
CA TRP A 278 -0.89 -11.61 13.03
C TRP A 278 -1.85 -11.91 11.88
N CYS A 279 -1.34 -12.50 10.80
CA CYS A 279 -2.05 -12.63 9.53
C CYS A 279 -2.77 -13.97 9.34
N TRP A 280 -2.43 -15.01 10.12
CA TRP A 280 -3.08 -16.31 10.00
C TRP A 280 -4.10 -16.48 11.12
N ILE A 281 -5.38 -16.44 10.74
CA ILE A 281 -6.51 -16.36 11.68
C ILE A 281 -7.14 -17.74 11.86
N ARG A 282 -7.29 -18.17 13.09
CA ARG A 282 -8.17 -19.28 13.50
C ARG A 282 -9.43 -18.71 14.13
N LEU A 283 -10.58 -19.21 13.69
CA LEU A 283 -11.90 -18.79 14.15
C LEU A 283 -12.55 -19.89 14.97
#